data_12654c40cdf7d1071ffdef1dfe4e2316
#
_entry.id   12654c40cdf7d1071ffdef1dfe4e2316
#
_cell.length_a   1.000
_cell.length_b   1.000
_cell.length_c   1.000
_cell.angle_alpha   90.00
_cell.angle_beta   90.00
_cell.angle_gamma   90.00
#
_symmetry.space_group_name_H-M   'P 1'
#
loop_
_entity.id
_entity.type
_entity.pdbx_description
1 polymer ?
#
loop_
_entity_poly.entity_id
_entity_poly.type
_entity_poly.pdbx_seq_one_letter_code
_entity_poly.pdbx_strand_id
1 'polypeptide(L)'
;CKPCYRLLINAEDLYHLVEDLGLTCERLDLSQEKPQRDARRFTRVVEVIDLGYSEETFCFTDPLNHTGTFNGIVTGQCGEITLSALGGFCVIADVVPFHAKDDDDAEDAFRATTRALIRTNLMESIYSNEVRRTNRIGVGLTGLHEYMWDRFGLTFRDAIAYGNIGPLKITEKARPFWEMLKRFGDAVDDEAEKYSKLLGVNVPHTNKTVKPAGTTSKLFGLTEGVHLPAMKKFLRWVQFREGDPLVEEYERKGYPVRRLKSYNGTVIVGFPTAPMITTLEGLDVITAPEATMEEQFRWLRLLEHYWLGDKYGNQISYTMKYRPSEISFEEYEDILRRHLPTIRAVSVLPIEENMSYEYLPEEPITEEEYDYYVANIERMSEEVDRVHVDCSSGACPIDFAERLQKIA
;
A
#
# COMPACT_ATOMS: atom_id res chain seq x y z
N CYS A 1 -9.06 -22.65 -27.13
CA CYS A 1 -7.62 -22.33 -27.10
C CYS A 1 -6.88 -23.52 -26.54
N LYS A 2 -5.72 -23.88 -27.13
CA LYS A 2 -4.84 -24.93 -26.57
C LYS A 2 -4.22 -24.41 -25.29
N PRO A 3 -4.01 -25.24 -24.26
CA PRO A 3 -3.35 -24.82 -23.03
C PRO A 3 -1.95 -24.27 -23.36
N CYS A 4 -1.65 -23.09 -22.85
CA CYS A 4 -0.35 -22.46 -23.00
C CYS A 4 0.44 -22.66 -21.70
N TYR A 5 1.58 -23.33 -21.80
CA TYR A 5 2.49 -23.53 -20.67
C TYR A 5 3.61 -22.50 -20.73
N ARG A 6 3.92 -21.87 -19.61
CA ARG A 6 5.04 -20.95 -19.48
C ARG A 6 6.15 -21.61 -18.67
N LEU A 7 7.31 -21.77 -19.28
CA LEU A 7 8.53 -22.20 -18.61
C LEU A 7 9.36 -20.95 -18.27
N LEU A 8 9.73 -20.80 -17.02
CA LEU A 8 10.66 -19.78 -16.57
C LEU A 8 12.00 -20.44 -16.27
N ILE A 9 13.04 -20.00 -16.95
CA ILE A 9 14.41 -20.50 -16.81
C ILE A 9 15.27 -19.31 -16.38
N ASN A 10 16.06 -19.45 -15.32
CA ASN A 10 17.00 -18.41 -14.92
C ASN A 10 18.17 -18.32 -15.94
N ALA A 11 18.90 -17.21 -15.90
CA ALA A 11 19.94 -16.94 -16.91
C ALA A 11 21.10 -17.94 -16.88
N GLU A 12 21.44 -18.53 -15.73
CA GLU A 12 22.50 -19.52 -15.59
C GLU A 12 22.07 -20.90 -16.12
N ASP A 13 20.86 -21.34 -15.75
CA ASP A 13 20.32 -22.59 -16.29
C ASP A 13 20.10 -22.50 -17.79
N LEU A 14 19.66 -21.33 -18.30
CA LEU A 14 19.55 -21.09 -19.74
C LEU A 14 20.91 -21.16 -20.45
N TYR A 15 21.95 -20.55 -19.84
CA TYR A 15 23.32 -20.62 -20.35
C TYR A 15 23.79 -22.09 -20.45
N HIS A 16 23.60 -22.89 -19.39
CA HIS A 16 23.95 -24.30 -19.40
C HIS A 16 23.11 -25.12 -20.38
N LEU A 17 21.83 -24.85 -20.55
CA LEU A 17 20.97 -25.50 -21.54
C LEU A 17 21.46 -25.23 -22.99
N VAL A 18 21.98 -24.04 -23.24
CA VAL A 18 22.53 -23.67 -24.55
C VAL A 18 23.92 -24.30 -24.77
N GLU A 19 24.84 -24.09 -23.80
CA GLU A 19 26.24 -24.51 -23.93
C GLU A 19 26.45 -26.03 -23.78
N ASP A 20 25.80 -26.64 -22.76
CA ASP A 20 26.04 -28.04 -22.44
C ASP A 20 25.09 -28.99 -23.17
N LEU A 21 23.86 -28.55 -23.47
CA LEU A 21 22.83 -29.38 -24.09
C LEU A 21 22.43 -28.94 -25.51
N GLY A 22 23.02 -27.84 -26.02
CA GLY A 22 22.79 -27.35 -27.37
C GLY A 22 21.36 -26.86 -27.64
N LEU A 23 20.69 -26.27 -26.64
CA LEU A 23 19.37 -25.72 -26.84
C LEU A 23 19.38 -24.61 -27.89
N THR A 24 18.52 -24.73 -28.91
CA THR A 24 18.32 -23.69 -29.92
C THR A 24 16.89 -23.21 -29.96
N CYS A 25 16.68 -21.95 -30.31
CA CYS A 25 15.36 -21.37 -30.45
C CYS A 25 15.30 -20.43 -31.64
N GLU A 26 14.40 -20.71 -32.61
CA GLU A 26 14.25 -19.90 -33.83
C GLU A 26 13.70 -18.49 -33.58
N ARG A 27 13.10 -18.23 -32.41
CA ARG A 27 12.43 -16.96 -32.05
C ARG A 27 13.21 -16.10 -31.09
N LEU A 28 14.27 -16.63 -30.50
CA LEU A 28 15.07 -15.94 -29.47
C LEU A 28 16.55 -16.13 -29.83
N ASP A 29 17.29 -15.03 -29.78
CA ASP A 29 18.76 -15.12 -29.80
C ASP A 29 19.20 -15.65 -28.43
N LEU A 30 19.69 -16.88 -28.40
CA LEU A 30 20.20 -17.57 -27.22
C LEU A 30 21.71 -17.42 -27.06
N SER A 31 22.39 -16.66 -27.94
CA SER A 31 23.80 -16.32 -27.78
C SER A 31 23.94 -15.44 -26.52
N GLN A 32 24.39 -16.04 -25.43
CA GLN A 32 24.48 -15.34 -24.15
C GLN A 32 25.92 -15.33 -23.64
N GLU A 33 26.35 -14.17 -23.14
CA GLU A 33 27.53 -14.13 -22.29
C GLU A 33 27.23 -14.86 -20.97
N LYS A 34 28.24 -15.52 -20.42
CA LYS A 34 28.12 -16.21 -19.14
C LYS A 34 27.58 -15.25 -18.08
N PRO A 35 26.47 -15.58 -17.37
CA PRO A 35 25.91 -14.71 -16.37
C PRO A 35 26.93 -14.34 -15.30
N GLN A 36 27.03 -13.06 -14.97
CA GLN A 36 27.93 -12.57 -13.93
C GLN A 36 27.43 -12.90 -12.50
N ARG A 37 26.17 -13.31 -12.36
CA ARG A 37 25.58 -13.69 -11.08
C ARG A 37 25.62 -15.19 -10.88
N ASP A 38 26.21 -15.61 -9.78
CA ASP A 38 26.24 -17.01 -9.34
C ASP A 38 24.85 -17.42 -8.81
N ALA A 39 24.09 -18.18 -9.60
CA ALA A 39 22.78 -18.71 -9.22
C ALA A 39 22.86 -19.77 -8.09
N ARG A 40 24.07 -20.24 -7.73
CA ARG A 40 24.26 -21.16 -6.58
C ARG A 40 23.90 -20.56 -5.23
N ARG A 41 23.56 -19.26 -5.19
CA ARG A 41 22.99 -18.60 -4.00
C ARG A 41 21.49 -18.85 -3.83
N PHE A 42 20.82 -19.48 -4.78
CA PHE A 42 19.42 -19.85 -4.65
C PHE A 42 19.28 -21.24 -4.03
N THR A 43 18.47 -21.34 -3.00
CA THR A 43 18.14 -22.62 -2.37
C THR A 43 17.11 -23.35 -3.19
N ARG A 44 17.40 -24.62 -3.55
CA ARG A 44 16.43 -25.46 -4.24
C ARG A 44 15.43 -26.02 -3.23
N VAL A 45 14.13 -25.85 -3.48
CA VAL A 45 13.09 -26.54 -2.73
C VAL A 45 13.13 -28.01 -3.10
N VAL A 46 13.47 -28.87 -2.16
CA VAL A 46 13.60 -30.33 -2.35
C VAL A 46 12.30 -31.05 -2.07
N GLU A 47 11.53 -30.55 -1.09
CA GLU A 47 10.29 -31.16 -0.67
C GLU A 47 9.40 -30.08 -0.01
N VAL A 48 8.09 -30.20 -0.18
CA VAL A 48 7.07 -29.44 0.53
C VAL A 48 6.22 -30.43 1.31
N ILE A 49 6.28 -30.34 2.63
CA ILE A 49 5.52 -31.22 3.54
C ILE A 49 4.36 -30.41 4.10
N ASP A 50 3.14 -30.89 3.90
CA ASP A 50 1.95 -30.37 4.58
C ASP A 50 1.89 -30.99 5.97
N LEU A 51 2.10 -30.18 7.00
CA LEU A 51 2.06 -30.61 8.39
C LEU A 51 0.63 -30.75 8.94
N GLY A 52 -0.39 -30.36 8.16
CA GLY A 52 -1.81 -30.42 8.56
C GLY A 52 -2.21 -29.41 9.65
N TYR A 53 -1.31 -28.51 10.05
CA TYR A 53 -1.56 -27.41 10.97
C TYR A 53 -0.78 -26.17 10.52
N SER A 54 -1.27 -24.99 10.89
CA SER A 54 -0.54 -23.74 10.71
C SER A 54 -0.12 -23.18 12.06
N GLU A 55 1.16 -22.87 12.18
CA GLU A 55 1.66 -22.09 13.32
C GLU A 55 1.40 -20.61 13.09
N GLU A 56 1.49 -19.81 14.13
CA GLU A 56 1.45 -18.34 13.99
C GLU A 56 2.52 -17.87 13.02
N THR A 57 2.12 -17.09 12.02
CA THR A 57 3.03 -16.55 11.01
C THR A 57 3.23 -15.06 11.25
N PHE A 58 4.47 -14.62 11.12
CA PHE A 58 4.86 -13.22 11.26
C PHE A 58 5.23 -12.65 9.89
N CYS A 59 4.83 -11.40 9.64
CA CYS A 59 5.15 -10.68 8.42
C CYS A 59 5.92 -9.40 8.75
N PHE A 60 6.83 -8.98 7.88
CA PHE A 60 7.51 -7.70 7.96
C PHE A 60 7.45 -6.98 6.60
N THR A 61 7.67 -5.67 6.59
CA THR A 61 7.70 -4.89 5.36
C THR A 61 9.14 -4.53 5.00
N ASP A 62 9.55 -4.90 3.80
CA ASP A 62 10.76 -4.37 3.15
C ASP A 62 10.35 -3.21 2.23
N PRO A 63 10.76 -1.96 2.51
CA PRO A 63 10.31 -0.79 1.77
C PRO A 63 10.91 -0.67 0.37
N LEU A 64 11.99 -1.44 0.07
CA LEU A 64 12.69 -1.35 -1.21
C LEU A 64 12.22 -2.39 -2.24
N ASN A 65 12.05 -3.63 -1.82
CA ASN A 65 11.77 -4.75 -2.72
C ASN A 65 10.49 -5.50 -2.37
N HIS A 66 9.83 -5.16 -1.28
CA HIS A 66 8.69 -5.89 -0.71
C HIS A 66 8.99 -7.39 -0.57
N THR A 67 10.21 -7.72 -0.16
CA THR A 67 10.69 -9.10 -0.02
C THR A 67 11.29 -9.33 1.36
N GLY A 68 11.24 -10.58 1.80
CA GLY A 68 11.91 -11.02 3.00
C GLY A 68 12.75 -12.27 2.72
N THR A 69 13.83 -12.42 3.45
CA THR A 69 14.68 -13.61 3.37
C THR A 69 14.51 -14.45 4.62
N PHE A 70 13.96 -15.64 4.46
CA PHE A 70 13.74 -16.60 5.56
C PHE A 70 14.54 -17.87 5.27
N ASN A 71 15.46 -18.24 6.15
CA ASN A 71 16.31 -19.40 5.95
C ASN A 71 16.98 -19.48 4.56
N GLY A 72 17.37 -18.32 4.01
CA GLY A 72 17.97 -18.22 2.68
C GLY A 72 16.98 -18.18 1.50
N ILE A 73 15.68 -18.22 1.76
CA ILE A 73 14.64 -18.12 0.72
C ILE A 73 14.11 -16.69 0.68
N VAL A 74 14.18 -16.05 -0.49
CA VAL A 74 13.59 -14.73 -0.74
C VAL A 74 12.13 -14.90 -1.12
N THR A 75 11.23 -14.28 -0.37
CA THR A 75 9.78 -14.29 -0.62
C THR A 75 9.28 -12.86 -0.80
N GLY A 76 8.32 -12.68 -1.71
CA GLY A 76 7.55 -11.43 -1.76
C GLY A 76 6.54 -11.41 -0.62
N GLN A 77 6.21 -10.21 -0.13
CA GLN A 77 5.17 -10.07 0.88
C GLN A 77 4.44 -8.74 0.80
N CYS A 78 3.17 -8.82 1.15
CA CYS A 78 2.33 -7.72 1.61
C CYS A 78 1.70 -8.18 2.93
N GLY A 79 1.46 -7.31 3.88
CA GLY A 79 0.95 -7.69 5.21
C GLY A 79 -0.59 -7.75 5.32
N GLU A 80 -1.34 -7.68 4.21
CA GLU A 80 -2.78 -7.42 4.27
C GLU A 80 -3.65 -8.66 4.36
N ILE A 81 -3.31 -9.73 3.63
CA ILE A 81 -4.08 -10.99 3.64
C ILE A 81 -3.12 -12.17 3.79
N THR A 82 -3.32 -12.97 4.81
CA THR A 82 -2.61 -14.24 4.98
C THR A 82 -3.20 -15.29 4.05
N LEU A 83 -2.39 -15.87 3.19
CA LEU A 83 -2.76 -16.92 2.26
C LEU A 83 -2.19 -18.27 2.71
N SER A 84 -2.88 -19.35 2.33
CA SER A 84 -2.42 -20.71 2.54
C SER A 84 -1.17 -21.00 1.68
N ALA A 85 -0.29 -21.88 2.18
CA ALA A 85 0.88 -22.36 1.44
C ALA A 85 0.52 -23.13 0.15
N LEU A 86 -0.72 -23.59 0.02
CA LEU A 86 -1.22 -24.30 -1.16
C LEU A 86 -1.66 -23.36 -2.29
N GLY A 87 -1.45 -22.07 -2.15
CA GLY A 87 -1.76 -21.08 -3.17
C GLY A 87 -2.97 -20.22 -2.82
N GLY A 88 -3.36 -19.42 -3.78
CA GLY A 88 -4.40 -18.40 -3.63
C GLY A 88 -3.92 -17.08 -4.21
N PHE A 89 -4.76 -16.08 -4.15
CA PHE A 89 -4.38 -14.70 -4.46
C PHE A 89 -5.12 -13.73 -3.54
N CYS A 90 -4.49 -12.60 -3.35
CA CYS A 90 -4.98 -11.52 -2.51
C CYS A 90 -5.81 -10.57 -3.38
N VAL A 91 -7.09 -10.44 -3.05
CA VAL A 91 -8.02 -9.54 -3.74
C VAL A 91 -8.42 -8.45 -2.77
N ILE A 92 -7.92 -7.22 -3.03
CA ILE A 92 -8.15 -6.06 -2.16
C ILE A 92 -8.69 -4.90 -2.97
N ALA A 93 -9.60 -4.15 -2.38
CA ALA A 93 -10.02 -2.84 -2.88
C ALA A 93 -10.23 -1.88 -1.71
N ASP A 94 -9.99 -0.59 -1.96
CA ASP A 94 -10.15 0.47 -0.95
C ASP A 94 -11.39 1.32 -1.27
N VAL A 95 -12.11 1.66 -0.23
CA VAL A 95 -13.14 2.70 -0.26
C VAL A 95 -12.52 4.01 0.20
N VAL A 96 -12.99 5.13 -0.32
CA VAL A 96 -12.59 6.48 0.08
C VAL A 96 -13.78 7.17 0.78
N PRO A 97 -13.97 6.98 2.10
CA PRO A 97 -15.13 7.53 2.81
C PRO A 97 -15.20 9.06 2.74
N PHE A 98 -14.05 9.73 2.65
CA PHE A 98 -13.95 11.18 2.51
C PHE A 98 -14.66 11.72 1.26
N HIS A 99 -14.69 10.95 0.17
CA HIS A 99 -15.36 11.34 -1.08
C HIS A 99 -16.84 10.96 -1.14
N ALA A 100 -17.33 10.21 -0.16
CA ALA A 100 -18.74 9.88 -0.11
C ALA A 100 -19.57 11.12 0.23
N LYS A 101 -20.76 11.19 -0.31
CA LYS A 101 -21.71 12.29 -0.07
C LYS A 101 -22.08 12.39 1.41
N ASP A 102 -22.35 11.25 2.01
CA ASP A 102 -22.70 11.08 3.42
C ASP A 102 -22.28 9.68 3.90
N ASP A 103 -22.54 9.37 5.15
CA ASP A 103 -22.13 8.10 5.76
C ASP A 103 -22.92 6.90 5.20
N ASP A 104 -24.16 7.11 4.73
CA ASP A 104 -24.95 6.05 4.10
C ASP A 104 -24.38 5.71 2.71
N ASP A 105 -23.98 6.72 1.93
CA ASP A 105 -23.30 6.55 0.64
C ASP A 105 -21.93 5.85 0.83
N ALA A 106 -21.20 6.18 1.89
CA ALA A 106 -19.97 5.48 2.24
C ALA A 106 -20.24 4.00 2.57
N GLU A 107 -21.27 3.70 3.37
CA GLU A 107 -21.66 2.32 3.67
C GLU A 107 -22.04 1.54 2.41
N ASP A 108 -22.81 2.15 1.50
CA ASP A 108 -23.16 1.53 0.22
C ASP A 108 -21.93 1.24 -0.65
N ALA A 109 -20.92 2.11 -0.63
CA ALA A 109 -19.64 1.88 -1.29
C ALA A 109 -18.90 0.67 -0.70
N PHE A 110 -18.89 0.49 0.62
CA PHE A 110 -18.31 -0.69 1.28
C PHE A 110 -19.05 -1.98 0.88
N ARG A 111 -20.40 -1.96 0.85
CA ARG A 111 -21.23 -3.08 0.37
C ARG A 111 -20.95 -3.42 -1.08
N ALA A 112 -20.89 -2.41 -1.96
CA ALA A 112 -20.60 -2.60 -3.38
C ALA A 112 -19.21 -3.19 -3.60
N THR A 113 -18.20 -2.69 -2.87
CA THR A 113 -16.83 -3.18 -2.92
C THR A 113 -16.75 -4.64 -2.47
N THR A 114 -17.46 -5.00 -1.40
CA THR A 114 -17.55 -6.39 -0.93
C THR A 114 -18.08 -7.33 -2.02
N ARG A 115 -19.18 -6.95 -2.70
CA ARG A 115 -19.73 -7.72 -3.83
C ARG A 115 -18.75 -7.85 -4.98
N ALA A 116 -18.05 -6.76 -5.32
CA ALA A 116 -17.08 -6.75 -6.40
C ALA A 116 -15.93 -7.74 -6.14
N LEU A 117 -15.36 -7.73 -4.92
CA LEU A 117 -14.27 -8.63 -4.54
C LEU A 117 -14.69 -10.09 -4.50
N ILE A 118 -15.89 -10.41 -3.98
CA ILE A 118 -16.42 -11.79 -4.01
C ILE A 118 -16.58 -12.25 -5.47
N ARG A 119 -17.09 -11.41 -6.37
CA ARG A 119 -17.18 -11.76 -7.79
C ARG A 119 -15.83 -11.95 -8.45
N THR A 120 -14.84 -11.15 -8.10
CA THR A 120 -13.45 -11.30 -8.58
C THR A 120 -12.91 -12.69 -8.22
N ASN A 121 -13.20 -13.19 -7.02
CA ASN A 121 -12.81 -14.52 -6.58
C ASN A 121 -13.50 -15.67 -7.35
N LEU A 122 -14.57 -15.39 -8.09
CA LEU A 122 -15.23 -16.40 -8.93
C LEU A 122 -14.56 -16.55 -10.31
N MET A 123 -13.60 -15.68 -10.66
CA MET A 123 -12.84 -15.81 -11.90
C MET A 123 -11.97 -17.08 -11.85
N GLU A 124 -11.90 -17.75 -13.00
CA GLU A 124 -11.08 -18.96 -13.09
C GLU A 124 -9.59 -18.65 -13.03
N SER A 125 -8.86 -19.39 -12.22
CA SER A 125 -7.41 -19.27 -12.06
C SER A 125 -6.81 -20.65 -11.71
N ILE A 126 -5.49 -20.73 -11.70
CA ILE A 126 -4.77 -21.94 -11.23
C ILE A 126 -5.04 -22.22 -9.76
N TYR A 127 -5.50 -21.23 -8.99
CA TYR A 127 -5.81 -21.35 -7.56
C TYR A 127 -7.30 -21.45 -7.26
N SER A 128 -8.16 -21.67 -8.28
CA SER A 128 -9.62 -21.63 -8.13
C SER A 128 -10.16 -22.51 -7.01
N ASN A 129 -9.57 -23.69 -6.78
CA ASN A 129 -10.02 -24.60 -5.72
C ASN A 129 -9.80 -24.00 -4.34
N GLU A 130 -8.61 -23.47 -4.07
CA GLU A 130 -8.30 -22.82 -2.79
C GLU A 130 -9.06 -21.51 -2.60
N VAL A 131 -9.17 -20.70 -3.67
CA VAL A 131 -9.94 -19.45 -3.66
C VAL A 131 -11.42 -19.73 -3.36
N ARG A 132 -12.04 -20.75 -3.96
CA ARG A 132 -13.43 -21.14 -3.67
C ARG A 132 -13.60 -21.68 -2.26
N ARG A 133 -12.60 -22.39 -1.73
CA ARG A 133 -12.62 -22.95 -0.37
C ARG A 133 -12.59 -21.87 0.70
N THR A 134 -11.75 -20.88 0.57
CA THR A 134 -11.52 -19.82 1.59
C THR A 134 -12.23 -18.51 1.26
N ASN A 135 -12.43 -18.22 -0.01
CA ASN A 135 -13.02 -16.98 -0.54
C ASN A 135 -12.48 -15.69 0.12
N ARG A 136 -11.19 -15.67 0.48
CA ARG A 136 -10.57 -14.53 1.18
C ARG A 136 -10.62 -13.28 0.30
N ILE A 137 -11.06 -12.19 0.88
CA ILE A 137 -11.06 -10.85 0.26
C ILE A 137 -10.53 -9.83 1.27
N GLY A 138 -10.24 -8.62 0.82
CA GLY A 138 -9.82 -7.53 1.66
C GLY A 138 -10.49 -6.22 1.25
N VAL A 139 -11.58 -5.87 1.90
CA VAL A 139 -12.16 -4.53 1.80
C VAL A 139 -11.35 -3.61 2.70
N GLY A 140 -10.73 -2.59 2.13
CA GLY A 140 -9.93 -1.59 2.81
C GLY A 140 -10.51 -0.19 2.70
N LEU A 141 -9.80 0.76 3.24
CA LEU A 141 -10.13 2.18 3.16
C LEU A 141 -8.86 3.03 3.09
N THR A 142 -8.98 4.24 2.54
CA THR A 142 -7.90 5.23 2.49
C THR A 142 -8.44 6.63 2.74
N GLY A 143 -7.58 7.57 3.14
CA GLY A 143 -8.00 8.93 3.49
C GLY A 143 -8.79 9.00 4.80
N LEU A 144 -8.47 8.12 5.76
CA LEU A 144 -9.23 8.04 7.02
C LEU A 144 -9.06 9.29 7.88
N HIS A 145 -7.91 9.92 7.88
CA HIS A 145 -7.67 11.13 8.67
C HIS A 145 -8.44 12.33 8.13
N GLU A 146 -8.55 12.46 6.79
CA GLU A 146 -9.37 13.47 6.15
C GLU A 146 -10.86 13.26 6.46
N TYR A 147 -11.36 12.02 6.36
CA TYR A 147 -12.73 11.67 6.71
C TYR A 147 -13.04 11.98 8.19
N MET A 148 -12.11 11.61 9.08
CA MET A 148 -12.25 11.83 10.52
C MET A 148 -12.38 13.32 10.87
N TRP A 149 -11.58 14.17 10.22
CA TRP A 149 -11.67 15.62 10.45
C TRP A 149 -12.94 16.21 9.83
N ASP A 150 -13.22 15.90 8.57
CA ASP A 150 -14.36 16.46 7.83
C ASP A 150 -15.70 16.14 8.49
N ARG A 151 -15.91 14.89 8.91
CA ARG A 151 -17.19 14.43 9.46
C ARG A 151 -17.35 14.62 10.94
N PHE A 152 -16.27 14.57 11.71
CA PHE A 152 -16.34 14.53 13.18
C PHE A 152 -15.54 15.66 13.85
N GLY A 153 -14.78 16.44 13.12
CA GLY A 153 -13.91 17.48 13.69
C GLY A 153 -12.88 16.91 14.66
N LEU A 154 -12.39 15.69 14.43
CA LEU A 154 -11.45 15.00 15.30
C LEU A 154 -10.04 15.06 14.73
N THR A 155 -9.10 15.50 15.56
CA THR A 155 -7.67 15.30 15.30
C THR A 155 -7.26 13.87 15.61
N PHE A 156 -6.07 13.45 15.14
CA PHE A 156 -5.49 12.17 15.51
C PHE A 156 -5.46 11.96 17.04
N ARG A 157 -4.99 12.95 17.78
CA ARG A 157 -4.90 12.88 19.26
C ARG A 157 -6.26 12.85 19.95
N ASP A 158 -7.27 13.52 19.41
CA ASP A 158 -8.64 13.38 19.90
C ASP A 158 -9.14 11.94 19.78
N ALA A 159 -8.90 11.32 18.63
CA ALA A 159 -9.39 9.98 18.35
C ALA A 159 -8.78 8.92 19.27
N ILE A 160 -7.51 9.07 19.63
CA ILE A 160 -6.80 8.12 20.50
C ILE A 160 -6.83 8.49 21.98
N ALA A 161 -7.40 9.64 22.34
CA ALA A 161 -7.44 10.09 23.73
C ALA A 161 -8.10 9.06 24.66
N TYR A 162 -7.52 8.90 25.85
CA TYR A 162 -8.08 8.02 26.87
C TYR A 162 -9.32 8.63 27.51
N GLY A 163 -10.37 7.82 27.62
CA GLY A 163 -11.63 8.14 28.29
C GLY A 163 -12.10 6.96 29.13
N ASN A 164 -13.41 6.81 29.28
CA ASN A 164 -14.05 5.79 30.11
C ASN A 164 -15.09 4.95 29.38
N ILE A 165 -15.16 5.06 28.03
CA ILE A 165 -16.15 4.34 27.25
C ILE A 165 -15.54 3.06 26.68
N GLY A 166 -16.20 1.96 26.96
CA GLY A 166 -15.87 0.63 26.42
C GLY A 166 -14.54 0.04 26.90
N PRO A 167 -14.20 -1.14 26.40
CA PRO A 167 -12.98 -1.86 26.82
C PRO A 167 -11.69 -1.10 26.46
N LEU A 168 -11.72 -0.33 25.38
CA LEU A 168 -10.57 0.44 24.92
C LEU A 168 -10.53 1.87 25.47
N LYS A 169 -11.46 2.23 26.38
CA LYS A 169 -11.47 3.51 27.11
C LYS A 169 -11.37 4.73 26.18
N ILE A 170 -12.25 4.83 25.19
CA ILE A 170 -12.36 6.02 24.34
C ILE A 170 -13.12 7.15 25.03
N THR A 171 -13.00 8.37 24.50
CA THR A 171 -13.73 9.55 24.97
C THR A 171 -15.12 9.64 24.34
N GLU A 172 -16.03 10.41 24.98
CA GLU A 172 -17.33 10.75 24.38
C GLU A 172 -17.18 11.51 23.06
N LYS A 173 -16.16 12.34 22.92
CA LYS A 173 -15.86 13.09 21.69
C LYS A 173 -15.50 12.15 20.54
N ALA A 174 -14.69 11.11 20.78
CA ALA A 174 -14.22 10.18 19.77
C ALA A 174 -15.24 9.06 19.45
N ARG A 175 -16.20 8.79 20.33
CA ARG A 175 -17.15 7.69 20.19
C ARG A 175 -17.88 7.66 18.85
N PRO A 176 -18.46 8.76 18.32
CA PRO A 176 -19.22 8.71 17.07
C PRO A 176 -18.39 8.24 15.89
N PHE A 177 -17.11 8.65 15.81
CA PHE A 177 -16.19 8.21 14.75
C PHE A 177 -15.92 6.70 14.84
N TRP A 178 -15.60 6.19 16.03
CA TRP A 178 -15.28 4.78 16.20
C TRP A 178 -16.50 3.88 15.97
N GLU A 179 -17.69 4.32 16.42
CA GLU A 179 -18.94 3.61 16.15
C GLU A 179 -19.30 3.61 14.66
N MET A 180 -19.01 4.72 13.95
CA MET A 180 -19.20 4.78 12.50
C MET A 180 -18.25 3.84 11.77
N LEU A 181 -16.97 3.80 12.14
CA LEU A 181 -16.01 2.89 11.56
C LEU A 181 -16.41 1.41 11.78
N LYS A 182 -16.94 1.12 12.97
CA LYS A 182 -17.50 -0.21 13.25
C LYS A 182 -18.73 -0.50 12.38
N ARG A 183 -19.62 0.48 12.17
CA ARG A 183 -20.80 0.34 11.29
C ARG A 183 -20.39 -0.04 9.87
N PHE A 184 -19.35 0.60 9.33
CA PHE A 184 -18.81 0.24 8.01
C PHE A 184 -18.24 -1.19 7.99
N GLY A 185 -17.52 -1.58 9.04
CA GLY A 185 -17.02 -2.94 9.19
C GLY A 185 -18.13 -3.99 9.27
N ASP A 186 -19.18 -3.71 10.04
CA ASP A 186 -20.37 -4.58 10.17
C ASP A 186 -21.10 -4.69 8.80
N ALA A 187 -21.18 -3.59 8.03
CA ALA A 187 -21.78 -3.61 6.69
C ALA A 187 -21.02 -4.52 5.71
N VAL A 188 -19.69 -4.55 5.80
CA VAL A 188 -18.85 -5.48 5.02
C VAL A 188 -19.15 -6.93 5.42
N ASP A 189 -19.23 -7.23 6.72
CA ASP A 189 -19.52 -8.57 7.25
C ASP A 189 -20.89 -9.07 6.80
N ASP A 190 -21.92 -8.24 6.99
CA ASP A 190 -23.31 -8.56 6.60
C ASP A 190 -23.44 -8.80 5.10
N GLU A 191 -22.83 -7.92 4.28
CA GLU A 191 -22.90 -8.03 2.82
C GLU A 191 -22.13 -9.25 2.33
N ALA A 192 -20.99 -9.57 2.93
CA ALA A 192 -20.22 -10.76 2.60
C ALA A 192 -21.02 -12.04 2.85
N GLU A 193 -21.72 -12.14 3.98
CA GLU A 193 -22.58 -13.27 4.29
C GLU A 193 -23.80 -13.34 3.33
N LYS A 194 -24.49 -12.23 3.17
CA LYS A 194 -25.70 -12.13 2.33
C LYS A 194 -25.40 -12.45 0.86
N TYR A 195 -24.37 -11.83 0.32
CA TYR A 195 -24.05 -11.96 -1.10
C TYR A 195 -23.45 -13.33 -1.43
N SER A 196 -22.63 -13.91 -0.55
CA SER A 196 -22.14 -15.28 -0.71
C SER A 196 -23.25 -16.30 -0.72
N LYS A 197 -24.26 -16.15 0.17
CA LYS A 197 -25.46 -17.00 0.19
C LYS A 197 -26.25 -16.89 -1.11
N LEU A 198 -26.42 -15.65 -1.63
CA LEU A 198 -27.11 -15.41 -2.89
C LEU A 198 -26.42 -16.11 -4.07
N LEU A 199 -25.09 -16.12 -4.10
CA LEU A 199 -24.30 -16.74 -5.15
C LEU A 199 -24.08 -18.26 -4.95
N GLY A 200 -24.45 -18.82 -3.80
CA GLY A 200 -24.19 -20.22 -3.46
C GLY A 200 -22.71 -20.54 -3.28
N VAL A 201 -21.91 -19.59 -2.80
CA VAL A 201 -20.47 -19.74 -2.53
C VAL A 201 -20.16 -19.64 -1.04
N ASN A 202 -18.97 -20.07 -0.64
CA ASN A 202 -18.53 -19.96 0.74
C ASN A 202 -18.44 -18.49 1.16
N VAL A 203 -18.85 -18.20 2.38
CA VAL A 203 -18.60 -16.88 3.00
C VAL A 203 -17.09 -16.70 3.13
N PRO A 204 -16.54 -15.50 2.80
CA PRO A 204 -15.13 -15.22 2.99
C PRO A 204 -14.64 -15.56 4.40
N HIS A 205 -13.56 -16.30 4.51
CA HIS A 205 -12.91 -16.56 5.80
C HIS A 205 -12.46 -15.26 6.45
N THR A 206 -11.99 -14.30 5.62
CA THR A 206 -11.65 -12.95 6.03
C THR A 206 -12.09 -11.97 4.94
N ASN A 207 -12.52 -10.76 5.32
CA ASN A 207 -13.12 -9.83 4.39
C ASN A 207 -12.69 -8.36 4.54
N LYS A 208 -12.09 -7.97 5.67
CA LYS A 208 -11.62 -6.61 5.93
C LYS A 208 -10.10 -6.57 6.08
N THR A 209 -9.49 -5.50 5.62
CA THR A 209 -8.06 -5.23 5.75
C THR A 209 -7.80 -3.73 5.69
N VAL A 210 -6.55 -3.31 5.81
CA VAL A 210 -6.08 -2.00 5.36
C VAL A 210 -4.72 -2.19 4.73
N LYS A 211 -4.56 -1.68 3.51
CA LYS A 211 -3.26 -1.54 2.86
C LYS A 211 -2.82 -0.06 2.86
N PRO A 212 -1.55 0.25 2.63
CA PRO A 212 -1.09 1.64 2.52
C PRO A 212 -1.77 2.41 1.39
N ALA A 213 -2.22 1.70 0.32
CA ALA A 213 -2.89 2.30 -0.84
C ALA A 213 -2.09 3.40 -1.53
N GLY A 214 -0.77 3.27 -1.56
CA GLY A 214 0.17 4.32 -1.99
C GLY A 214 -0.08 4.88 -3.40
N THR A 215 -0.70 4.13 -4.30
CA THR A 215 -1.11 4.65 -5.62
C THR A 215 -2.47 5.34 -5.55
N THR A 216 -3.48 4.69 -4.97
CA THR A 216 -4.84 5.22 -4.92
C THR A 216 -4.94 6.48 -4.07
N SER A 217 -4.32 6.49 -2.89
CA SER A 217 -4.30 7.68 -2.02
C SER A 217 -3.63 8.87 -2.71
N LYS A 218 -2.51 8.64 -3.41
CA LYS A 218 -1.79 9.69 -4.14
C LYS A 218 -2.62 10.27 -5.29
N LEU A 219 -3.39 9.44 -5.98
CA LEU A 219 -4.30 9.89 -7.05
C LEU A 219 -5.32 10.91 -6.53
N PHE A 220 -5.78 10.75 -5.30
CA PHE A 220 -6.74 11.64 -4.66
C PHE A 220 -6.09 12.69 -3.74
N GLY A 221 -4.77 12.67 -3.56
CA GLY A 221 -4.05 13.58 -2.65
C GLY A 221 -4.29 13.30 -1.16
N LEU A 222 -4.80 12.11 -0.82
CA LEU A 222 -5.20 11.72 0.53
C LEU A 222 -4.09 10.99 1.30
N THR A 223 -4.26 10.86 2.60
CA THR A 223 -3.40 10.02 3.45
C THR A 223 -3.51 8.55 3.08
N GLU A 224 -2.40 7.83 3.22
CA GLU A 224 -2.26 6.44 2.80
C GLU A 224 -2.94 5.49 3.79
N GLY A 225 -4.05 4.88 3.37
CA GLY A 225 -4.80 3.96 4.22
C GLY A 225 -5.22 4.61 5.54
N VAL A 226 -4.63 4.14 6.62
CA VAL A 226 -4.81 4.66 7.97
C VAL A 226 -3.54 5.27 8.57
N HIS A 227 -2.50 5.44 7.73
CA HIS A 227 -1.24 6.02 8.15
C HIS A 227 -1.37 7.52 8.42
N LEU A 228 -0.62 7.98 9.41
CA LEU A 228 -0.33 9.41 9.54
C LEU A 228 0.47 9.88 8.33
N PRO A 229 0.28 11.14 7.88
CA PRO A 229 1.11 11.69 6.81
C PRO A 229 2.59 11.65 7.22
N ALA A 230 3.44 11.31 6.26
CA ALA A 230 4.88 11.26 6.52
C ALA A 230 5.46 12.66 6.72
N MET A 231 4.92 13.64 6.00
CA MET A 231 5.40 15.03 5.94
C MET A 231 4.25 15.97 5.65
N LYS A 232 4.39 17.24 6.06
CA LYS A 232 3.39 18.30 5.78
C LYS A 232 3.57 18.89 4.38
N LYS A 233 4.82 19.11 3.96
CA LYS A 233 5.21 19.64 2.65
C LYS A 233 6.42 18.86 2.14
N PHE A 234 6.46 18.56 0.85
CA PHE A 234 7.59 17.84 0.25
C PHE A 234 7.70 18.08 -1.24
N LEU A 235 8.90 17.84 -1.78
CA LEU A 235 9.11 17.66 -3.21
C LEU A 235 8.93 16.19 -3.54
N ARG A 236 7.98 15.88 -4.43
CA ARG A 236 7.87 14.56 -5.03
C ARG A 236 8.75 14.49 -6.25
N TRP A 237 9.76 13.62 -6.24
CA TRP A 237 10.66 13.42 -7.34
C TRP A 237 10.15 12.34 -8.28
N VAL A 238 9.89 12.73 -9.53
CA VAL A 238 9.47 11.83 -10.61
C VAL A 238 10.64 11.60 -11.54
N GLN A 239 10.90 10.35 -11.89
CA GLN A 239 12.02 9.96 -12.76
C GLN A 239 11.63 10.09 -14.23
N PHE A 240 12.55 10.67 -15.02
CA PHE A 240 12.49 10.77 -16.46
C PHE A 240 13.80 10.25 -17.06
N ARG A 241 13.77 9.92 -18.34
CA ARG A 241 15.00 9.64 -19.09
C ARG A 241 15.76 10.94 -19.39
N GLU A 242 17.05 10.88 -19.40
CA GLU A 242 17.87 11.98 -19.90
C GLU A 242 17.54 12.27 -21.37
N GLY A 243 17.30 13.54 -21.70
CA GLY A 243 16.87 13.97 -23.04
C GLY A 243 15.36 13.87 -23.30
N ASP A 244 14.54 13.55 -22.27
CA ASP A 244 13.08 13.63 -22.39
C ASP A 244 12.66 15.11 -22.58
N PRO A 245 11.90 15.46 -23.65
CA PRO A 245 11.47 16.83 -23.93
C PRO A 245 10.67 17.47 -22.79
N LEU A 246 9.94 16.67 -22.01
CA LEU A 246 9.17 17.15 -20.84
C LEU A 246 10.09 17.71 -19.74
N VAL A 247 11.29 17.15 -19.58
CA VAL A 247 12.25 17.64 -18.57
C VAL A 247 12.67 19.07 -18.88
N GLU A 248 12.98 19.38 -20.14
CA GLU A 248 13.35 20.74 -20.56
C GLU A 248 12.19 21.72 -20.35
N GLU A 249 10.96 21.27 -20.58
CA GLU A 249 9.79 22.09 -20.38
C GLU A 249 9.52 22.35 -18.90
N TYR A 250 9.62 21.33 -18.03
CA TYR A 250 9.50 21.50 -16.59
C TYR A 250 10.60 22.45 -16.05
N GLU A 251 11.85 22.26 -16.47
CA GLU A 251 12.95 23.13 -16.06
C GLU A 251 12.69 24.60 -16.47
N ARG A 252 12.22 24.83 -17.70
CA ARG A 252 11.85 26.17 -18.19
C ARG A 252 10.70 26.78 -17.40
N LYS A 253 9.78 25.97 -16.90
CA LYS A 253 8.64 26.39 -16.07
C LYS A 253 8.97 26.52 -14.58
N GLY A 254 10.23 26.35 -14.19
CA GLY A 254 10.71 26.60 -12.84
C GLY A 254 10.64 25.41 -11.90
N TYR A 255 10.31 24.20 -12.40
CA TYR A 255 10.38 23.00 -11.58
C TYR A 255 11.84 22.63 -11.27
N PRO A 256 12.17 22.21 -10.03
CA PRO A 256 13.53 21.76 -9.72
C PRO A 256 13.84 20.46 -10.45
N VAL A 257 15.02 20.42 -11.09
CA VAL A 257 15.51 19.28 -11.86
C VAL A 257 16.86 18.83 -11.32
N ARG A 258 17.05 17.53 -11.13
CA ARG A 258 18.34 16.94 -10.71
C ARG A 258 18.71 15.77 -11.64
N ARG A 259 19.99 15.71 -12.03
CA ARG A 259 20.56 14.57 -12.75
C ARG A 259 21.19 13.61 -11.75
N LEU A 260 20.79 12.34 -11.75
CA LEU A 260 21.28 11.35 -10.80
C LEU A 260 22.64 10.80 -11.25
N LYS A 261 23.56 10.71 -10.28
CA LYS A 261 24.90 10.14 -10.50
C LYS A 261 24.90 8.62 -10.40
N SER A 262 24.10 8.08 -9.48
CA SER A 262 23.99 6.63 -9.24
C SER A 262 23.14 5.91 -10.28
N TYR A 263 22.34 6.63 -11.07
CA TYR A 263 21.45 6.10 -12.10
C TYR A 263 21.72 6.81 -13.43
N ASN A 264 22.72 6.33 -14.17
CA ASN A 264 23.10 6.92 -15.47
C ASN A 264 21.91 7.02 -16.42
N GLY A 265 21.74 8.19 -17.03
CA GLY A 265 20.65 8.47 -17.97
C GLY A 265 19.29 8.75 -17.29
N THR A 266 19.27 8.95 -15.96
CA THR A 266 18.06 9.31 -15.23
C THR A 266 18.12 10.74 -14.72
N VAL A 267 17.06 11.48 -14.98
CA VAL A 267 16.80 12.83 -14.49
C VAL A 267 15.55 12.78 -13.62
N ILE A 268 15.53 13.53 -12.53
CA ILE A 268 14.35 13.64 -11.67
C ILE A 268 13.85 15.08 -11.66
N VAL A 269 12.52 15.22 -11.71
CA VAL A 269 11.81 16.50 -11.62
C VAL A 269 11.04 16.53 -10.31
N GLY A 270 11.20 17.59 -9.54
CA GLY A 270 10.56 17.77 -8.23
C GLY A 270 9.24 18.52 -8.35
N PHE A 271 8.19 17.94 -7.81
CA PHE A 271 6.85 18.52 -7.76
C PHE A 271 6.53 18.93 -6.33
N PRO A 272 6.40 20.24 -6.03
CA PRO A 272 6.01 20.68 -4.69
C PRO A 272 4.61 20.16 -4.38
N THR A 273 4.51 19.41 -3.30
CA THR A 273 3.31 18.68 -2.92
C THR A 273 2.92 19.00 -1.48
N ALA A 274 1.65 19.36 -1.29
CA ALA A 274 0.99 19.47 -0.01
C ALA A 274 -0.15 18.44 0.02
N PRO A 275 -0.10 17.40 0.86
CA PRO A 275 -1.23 16.48 1.01
C PRO A 275 -2.50 17.23 1.40
N MET A 276 -3.67 16.78 0.92
CA MET A 276 -4.95 17.44 1.17
C MET A 276 -5.20 17.67 2.67
N ILE A 277 -4.81 16.74 3.51
CA ILE A 277 -4.96 16.85 4.96
C ILE A 277 -4.33 18.15 5.52
N THR A 278 -3.26 18.65 4.90
CA THR A 278 -2.59 19.89 5.33
C THR A 278 -3.29 21.16 4.85
N THR A 279 -4.28 21.01 3.99
CA THR A 279 -5.09 22.12 3.47
C THR A 279 -6.47 22.25 4.15
N LEU A 280 -6.81 21.31 5.04
CA LEU A 280 -8.06 21.32 5.77
C LEU A 280 -8.02 22.38 6.85
N GLU A 281 -8.93 23.32 6.77
CA GLU A 281 -8.98 24.49 7.66
C GLU A 281 -9.15 24.08 9.13
N GLY A 282 -8.33 24.64 10.01
CA GLY A 282 -8.39 24.44 11.47
C GLY A 282 -7.80 23.12 11.96
N LEU A 283 -7.33 22.23 11.08
CA LEU A 283 -6.69 20.99 11.47
C LEU A 283 -5.20 21.21 11.78
N ASP A 284 -4.81 20.92 13.03
CA ASP A 284 -3.40 20.74 13.38
C ASP A 284 -2.96 19.31 13.01
N VAL A 285 -2.23 19.21 11.90
CA VAL A 285 -1.80 17.94 11.32
C VAL A 285 -0.61 17.39 12.09
N ILE A 286 -0.77 16.18 12.63
CA ILE A 286 0.32 15.39 13.22
C ILE A 286 0.89 14.46 12.15
N THR A 287 2.20 14.50 11.94
CA THR A 287 2.91 13.57 11.06
C THR A 287 3.36 12.31 11.81
N ALA A 288 3.66 11.24 11.08
CA ALA A 288 4.15 10.00 11.69
C ALA A 288 5.44 10.19 12.52
N PRO A 289 6.41 11.06 12.11
CA PRO A 289 7.57 11.39 12.95
C PRO A 289 7.26 12.22 14.22
N GLU A 290 6.12 12.92 14.27
CA GLU A 290 5.70 13.72 15.43
C GLU A 290 4.84 12.91 16.43
N ALA A 291 4.30 11.78 16.01
CA ALA A 291 3.54 10.88 16.87
C ALA A 291 4.47 9.91 17.60
N THR A 292 4.26 9.74 18.90
CA THR A 292 5.01 8.75 19.68
C THR A 292 4.65 7.33 19.27
N MET A 293 5.53 6.38 19.59
CA MET A 293 5.29 4.96 19.36
C MET A 293 4.03 4.48 20.10
N GLU A 294 3.82 4.94 21.35
CA GLU A 294 2.62 4.63 22.14
C GLU A 294 1.33 5.15 21.47
N GLU A 295 1.34 6.37 20.94
CA GLU A 295 0.19 6.96 20.24
C GLU A 295 -0.16 6.15 18.99
N GLN A 296 0.83 5.75 18.19
CA GLN A 296 0.63 4.95 16.99
C GLN A 296 0.13 3.53 17.31
N PHE A 297 0.65 2.88 18.35
CA PHE A 297 0.13 1.59 18.81
C PHE A 297 -1.30 1.70 19.35
N ARG A 298 -1.61 2.77 20.05
CA ARG A 298 -2.96 3.04 20.51
C ARG A 298 -3.94 3.16 19.35
N TRP A 299 -3.54 3.91 18.31
CA TRP A 299 -4.30 4.05 17.06
C TRP A 299 -4.56 2.69 16.40
N LEU A 300 -3.52 1.89 16.23
CA LEU A 300 -3.62 0.58 15.59
C LEU A 300 -4.53 -0.37 16.38
N ARG A 301 -4.45 -0.38 17.72
CA ARG A 301 -5.37 -1.18 18.56
C ARG A 301 -6.83 -0.80 18.41
N LEU A 302 -7.12 0.49 18.28
CA LEU A 302 -8.48 0.97 18.07
C LEU A 302 -9.01 0.52 16.70
N LEU A 303 -8.18 0.61 15.67
CA LEU A 303 -8.52 0.12 14.32
C LEU A 303 -8.72 -1.41 14.29
N GLU A 304 -7.88 -2.17 14.97
CA GLU A 304 -8.06 -3.62 15.12
C GLU A 304 -9.44 -3.95 15.70
N HIS A 305 -9.87 -3.20 16.70
CA HIS A 305 -11.15 -3.44 17.38
C HIS A 305 -12.35 -2.95 16.56
N TYR A 306 -12.32 -1.69 16.09
CA TYR A 306 -13.49 -1.06 15.50
C TYR A 306 -13.65 -1.36 14.00
N TRP A 307 -12.54 -1.46 13.26
CA TRP A 307 -12.59 -1.77 11.84
C TRP A 307 -12.52 -3.26 11.54
N LEU A 308 -11.49 -3.95 11.99
CA LEU A 308 -11.30 -5.36 11.67
C LEU A 308 -12.28 -6.26 12.45
N GLY A 309 -12.48 -5.97 13.73
CA GLY A 309 -13.27 -6.83 14.61
C GLY A 309 -12.64 -8.21 14.85
N ASP A 310 -13.37 -9.08 15.56
CA ASP A 310 -12.82 -10.34 16.06
C ASP A 310 -12.97 -11.51 15.08
N LYS A 311 -13.89 -11.44 14.11
CA LYS A 311 -14.33 -12.61 13.36
C LYS A 311 -13.73 -12.71 11.95
N TYR A 312 -13.83 -11.66 11.14
CA TYR A 312 -13.55 -11.72 9.70
C TYR A 312 -12.42 -10.78 9.26
N GLY A 313 -11.70 -10.17 10.19
CA GLY A 313 -10.60 -9.26 9.87
C GLY A 313 -9.35 -10.01 9.37
N ASN A 314 -8.74 -9.50 8.33
CA ASN A 314 -7.37 -9.83 7.97
C ASN A 314 -6.40 -9.04 8.86
N GLN A 315 -5.54 -8.25 8.29
CA GLN A 315 -4.49 -7.48 8.96
C GLN A 315 -4.57 -6.01 8.54
N ILE A 316 -4.02 -5.14 9.37
CA ILE A 316 -3.75 -3.74 9.01
C ILE A 316 -2.27 -3.64 8.69
N SER A 317 -1.95 -3.33 7.44
CA SER A 317 -0.58 -2.99 7.06
C SER A 317 -0.28 -1.57 7.56
N TYR A 318 0.51 -1.47 8.60
CA TYR A 318 0.89 -0.21 9.21
C TYR A 318 2.39 -0.20 9.53
N THR A 319 3.08 0.81 9.01
CA THR A 319 4.50 1.04 9.30
C THR A 319 4.63 2.09 10.39
N MET A 320 4.88 1.63 11.58
CA MET A 320 5.12 2.47 12.74
C MET A 320 6.49 3.08 12.68
N LYS A 321 6.57 4.39 12.78
CA LYS A 321 7.83 5.13 12.79
C LYS A 321 8.19 5.57 14.20
N TYR A 322 9.45 5.45 14.58
CA TYR A 322 9.95 5.92 15.86
C TYR A 322 11.37 6.46 15.74
N ARG A 323 11.77 7.31 16.69
CA ARG A 323 13.15 7.81 16.79
C ARG A 323 13.90 7.03 17.87
N PRO A 324 14.95 6.29 17.51
CA PRO A 324 15.75 5.57 18.51
C PRO A 324 16.39 6.47 19.57
N SER A 325 16.62 7.75 19.26
CA SER A 325 17.15 8.73 20.21
C SER A 325 16.14 9.20 21.27
N GLU A 326 14.86 8.97 21.06
CA GLU A 326 13.77 9.45 21.93
C GLU A 326 13.18 8.35 22.83
N ILE A 327 13.62 7.10 22.68
CA ILE A 327 13.09 5.96 23.43
C ILE A 327 14.20 5.02 23.86
N SER A 328 14.20 4.60 25.13
CA SER A 328 15.13 3.56 25.62
C SER A 328 14.74 2.17 25.10
N PHE A 329 15.70 1.24 25.10
CA PHE A 329 15.41 -0.14 24.69
C PHE A 329 14.37 -0.81 25.61
N GLU A 330 14.45 -0.57 26.91
CA GLU A 330 13.50 -1.10 27.89
C GLU A 330 12.08 -0.57 27.67
N GLU A 331 11.94 0.71 27.36
CA GLU A 331 10.65 1.32 27.04
C GLU A 331 10.09 0.80 25.72
N TYR A 332 10.93 0.68 24.70
CA TYR A 332 10.57 0.07 23.42
C TYR A 332 10.04 -1.36 23.61
N GLU A 333 10.75 -2.19 24.37
CA GLU A 333 10.34 -3.56 24.67
C GLU A 333 9.02 -3.61 25.47
N ASP A 334 8.84 -2.72 26.46
CA ASP A 334 7.61 -2.65 27.24
C ASP A 334 6.40 -2.26 26.39
N ILE A 335 6.54 -1.29 25.48
CA ILE A 335 5.50 -0.91 24.53
C ILE A 335 5.10 -2.11 23.67
N LEU A 336 6.07 -2.81 23.08
CA LEU A 336 5.79 -4.00 22.27
C LEU A 336 5.04 -5.06 23.07
N ARG A 337 5.47 -5.38 24.28
CA ARG A 337 4.83 -6.39 25.14
C ARG A 337 3.38 -6.03 25.49
N ARG A 338 3.08 -4.74 25.66
CA ARG A 338 1.72 -4.29 25.99
C ARG A 338 0.77 -4.30 24.82
N HIS A 339 1.25 -4.06 23.60
CA HIS A 339 0.39 -3.84 22.44
C HIS A 339 0.31 -5.01 21.47
N LEU A 340 1.42 -5.71 21.18
CA LEU A 340 1.45 -6.81 20.21
C LEU A 340 0.42 -7.92 20.44
N PRO A 341 0.06 -8.31 21.68
CA PRO A 341 -0.93 -9.37 21.88
C PRO A 341 -2.32 -9.09 21.27
N THR A 342 -2.59 -7.84 20.90
CA THR A 342 -3.90 -7.42 20.34
C THR A 342 -3.80 -6.87 18.92
N ILE A 343 -2.66 -7.03 18.28
CA ILE A 343 -2.37 -6.52 16.93
C ILE A 343 -1.92 -7.68 16.06
N ARG A 344 -2.57 -7.86 14.90
CA ARG A 344 -2.32 -8.97 13.98
C ARG A 344 -1.03 -8.80 13.18
N ALA A 345 -0.72 -7.57 12.78
CA ALA A 345 0.50 -7.24 12.04
C ALA A 345 0.93 -5.80 12.30
N VAL A 346 2.24 -5.58 12.36
CA VAL A 346 2.85 -4.25 12.39
C VAL A 346 4.29 -4.33 11.91
N SER A 347 4.72 -3.33 11.13
CA SER A 347 6.13 -3.06 10.84
C SER A 347 6.60 -1.92 11.71
N VAL A 348 7.79 -2.03 12.28
CA VAL A 348 8.40 -0.99 13.11
C VAL A 348 9.67 -0.50 12.40
N LEU A 349 9.71 0.78 12.05
CA LEU A 349 10.78 1.37 11.27
C LEU A 349 11.43 2.53 12.05
N PRO A 350 12.73 2.44 12.37
CA PRO A 350 13.44 3.56 12.95
C PRO A 350 13.60 4.69 11.93
N ILE A 351 13.48 5.93 12.40
CA ILE A 351 13.77 7.12 11.60
C ILE A 351 15.26 7.42 11.76
N GLU A 352 16.01 7.26 10.68
CA GLU A 352 17.42 7.59 10.61
C GLU A 352 17.60 8.99 10.00
N GLU A 353 18.41 9.84 10.66
CA GLU A 353 18.67 11.21 10.20
C GLU A 353 19.68 11.27 9.05
N ASN A 354 20.48 10.22 8.86
CA ASN A 354 21.51 10.14 7.82
C ASN A 354 21.22 8.98 6.86
N MET A 355 20.36 9.20 5.90
CA MET A 355 20.19 8.25 4.80
C MET A 355 21.24 8.49 3.72
N SER A 356 21.99 7.44 3.34
CA SER A 356 23.01 7.48 2.28
C SER A 356 22.42 7.40 0.85
N TYR A 357 21.17 7.78 0.67
CA TYR A 357 20.52 7.82 -0.65
C TYR A 357 20.83 9.14 -1.36
N GLU A 358 21.06 9.07 -2.68
CA GLU A 358 21.30 10.26 -3.50
C GLU A 358 20.09 11.21 -3.52
N TYR A 359 18.87 10.65 -3.39
CA TYR A 359 17.63 11.40 -3.23
C TYR A 359 16.57 10.51 -2.55
N LEU A 360 15.56 11.14 -1.97
CA LEU A 360 14.34 10.48 -1.50
C LEU A 360 13.23 10.72 -2.53
N PRO A 361 12.39 9.72 -2.85
CA PRO A 361 11.24 9.93 -3.75
C PRO A 361 10.28 11.03 -3.27
N GLU A 362 10.20 11.24 -1.97
CA GLU A 362 9.52 12.35 -1.30
C GLU A 362 10.52 13.00 -0.33
N GLU A 363 10.95 14.22 -0.65
CA GLU A 363 11.95 14.97 0.10
C GLU A 363 11.26 16.08 0.89
N PRO A 364 11.38 16.13 2.24
CA PRO A 364 10.73 17.14 3.05
C PRO A 364 11.27 18.53 2.70
N ILE A 365 10.37 19.51 2.64
CA ILE A 365 10.70 20.93 2.48
C ILE A 365 9.97 21.76 3.52
N THR A 366 10.51 22.95 3.79
CA THR A 366 9.88 23.92 4.70
C THR A 366 8.66 24.58 4.05
N GLU A 367 7.83 25.26 4.86
CA GLU A 367 6.69 26.04 4.37
C GLU A 367 7.17 27.14 3.40
N GLU A 368 8.27 27.84 3.76
CA GLU A 368 8.84 28.90 2.95
C GLU A 368 9.36 28.38 1.60
N GLU A 369 9.99 27.19 1.58
CA GLU A 369 10.43 26.56 0.34
C GLU A 369 9.25 26.13 -0.51
N TYR A 370 8.20 25.58 0.10
CA TYR A 370 6.98 25.21 -0.62
C TYR A 370 6.33 26.43 -1.26
N ASP A 371 6.14 27.50 -0.51
CA ASP A 371 5.55 28.76 -1.00
C ASP A 371 6.41 29.37 -2.11
N TYR A 372 7.74 29.32 -1.97
CA TYR A 372 8.65 29.76 -3.03
C TYR A 372 8.43 28.97 -4.32
N TYR A 373 8.36 27.64 -4.27
CA TYR A 373 8.13 26.84 -5.48
C TYR A 373 6.76 27.11 -6.07
N VAL A 374 5.71 27.14 -5.26
CA VAL A 374 4.34 27.41 -5.75
C VAL A 374 4.22 28.78 -6.41
N ALA A 375 4.93 29.80 -5.90
CA ALA A 375 4.92 31.15 -6.47
C ALA A 375 5.74 31.27 -7.76
N ASN A 376 6.77 30.44 -7.96
CA ASN A 376 7.72 30.58 -9.07
C ASN A 376 7.54 29.52 -10.17
N ILE A 377 6.74 28.47 -9.93
CA ILE A 377 6.45 27.45 -10.92
C ILE A 377 5.26 27.89 -11.79
N GLU A 378 5.47 27.93 -13.09
CA GLU A 378 4.38 28.04 -14.07
C GLU A 378 3.74 26.66 -14.27
N ARG A 379 2.50 26.48 -13.83
CA ARG A 379 1.79 25.20 -13.98
C ARG A 379 1.67 24.81 -15.44
N MET A 380 1.87 23.52 -15.72
CA MET A 380 1.59 22.96 -17.04
C MET A 380 0.08 23.10 -17.33
N SER A 381 -0.27 23.50 -18.56
CA SER A 381 -1.66 23.50 -18.97
C SER A 381 -2.16 22.05 -19.13
N GLU A 382 -3.45 21.80 -18.88
CA GLU A 382 -4.06 20.47 -19.05
C GLU A 382 -3.89 19.90 -20.47
N GLU A 383 -3.66 20.74 -21.48
CA GLU A 383 -3.38 20.31 -22.86
C GLU A 383 -2.00 19.69 -23.02
N VAL A 384 -1.01 20.05 -22.19
CA VAL A 384 0.34 19.47 -22.26
C VAL A 384 0.39 18.11 -21.55
N ASP A 385 -0.42 17.90 -20.53
CA ASP A 385 -0.54 16.61 -19.83
C ASP A 385 -1.07 15.49 -20.73
N ARG A 386 -1.63 15.80 -21.91
CA ARG A 386 -2.15 14.84 -22.89
C ARG A 386 -1.18 14.41 -23.96
N VAL A 387 -0.01 15.04 -24.06
CA VAL A 387 0.96 14.73 -25.12
C VAL A 387 1.84 13.54 -24.71
N HIS A 388 1.49 12.38 -25.24
CA HIS A 388 2.32 11.18 -25.44
C HIS A 388 3.22 10.76 -24.29
N VAL A 389 2.63 10.18 -23.24
CA VAL A 389 3.37 9.22 -22.41
C VAL A 389 3.34 7.88 -23.13
N ASP A 390 4.38 7.62 -23.90
CA ASP A 390 4.61 6.30 -24.52
C ASP A 390 4.80 5.27 -23.39
N CYS A 391 4.09 4.14 -23.47
CA CYS A 391 4.16 3.05 -22.48
C CYS A 391 5.57 2.47 -22.29
N SER A 392 6.53 2.89 -23.07
CA SER A 392 7.95 2.53 -22.95
C SER A 392 8.60 3.02 -21.64
N SER A 393 7.99 4.02 -20.95
CA SER A 393 8.49 4.58 -19.69
C SER A 393 7.98 3.85 -18.43
N GLY A 394 7.07 2.87 -18.59
CA GLY A 394 6.46 2.14 -17.47
C GLY A 394 5.31 2.87 -16.77
N ALA A 395 4.99 4.11 -17.18
CA ALA A 395 3.79 4.81 -16.77
C ALA A 395 2.73 4.68 -17.87
N CYS A 396 1.60 4.04 -17.57
CA CYS A 396 0.49 3.90 -18.50
C CYS A 396 -0.57 4.96 -18.18
N PRO A 397 -0.76 6.00 -19.03
CA PRO A 397 -1.87 6.90 -18.87
C PRO A 397 -3.14 6.19 -19.35
N ILE A 398 -4.04 5.89 -18.43
CA ILE A 398 -5.37 5.43 -18.76
C ILE A 398 -6.23 6.68 -18.97
N ASP A 399 -6.55 7.01 -20.22
CA ASP A 399 -7.53 8.06 -20.52
C ASP A 399 -8.95 7.54 -20.25
N PHE A 400 -9.43 7.78 -19.05
CA PHE A 400 -10.79 7.41 -18.65
C PHE A 400 -11.86 8.27 -19.34
N ALA A 401 -11.56 9.49 -19.78
CA ALA A 401 -12.51 10.41 -20.36
C ALA A 401 -12.96 9.93 -21.76
N GLU A 402 -12.05 9.43 -22.57
CA GLU A 402 -12.36 8.90 -23.89
C GLU A 402 -13.15 7.58 -23.86
N ARG A 403 -12.98 6.77 -22.82
CA ARG A 403 -13.76 5.53 -22.64
C ARG A 403 -15.19 5.76 -22.18
N LEU A 404 -15.43 6.76 -21.33
CA LEU A 404 -16.78 7.09 -20.88
C LEU A 404 -17.65 7.68 -21.99
N GLN A 405 -17.06 8.40 -22.97
CA GLN A 405 -17.79 8.90 -24.15
C GLN A 405 -18.15 7.81 -25.16
N LYS A 406 -17.48 6.65 -25.14
CA LYS A 406 -17.81 5.51 -26.03
C LYS A 406 -18.79 4.51 -25.41
N ILE A 407 -19.21 4.72 -24.16
CA ILE A 407 -20.14 3.85 -23.42
C ILE A 407 -21.52 4.56 -23.22
N ALA A 408 -21.58 5.88 -23.44
CA ALA A 408 -22.80 6.67 -23.46
C ALA A 408 -23.34 6.78 -24.92
#